data_90149e22b447302a2c75c7e7bc15fee2
#
_entry.id   90149e22b447302a2c75c7e7bc15fee2
#
_cell.length_a   1.000
_cell.length_b   1.000
_cell.length_c   1.000
_cell.angle_alpha   90.00
_cell.angle_beta   90.00
_cell.angle_gamma   90.00
#
_symmetry.space_group_name_H-M   'P 1'
#
loop_
_entity.id
_entity.type
_entity.pdbx_description
1 polymer ?
#
loop_
_entity_poly.entity_id
_entity_poly.type
_entity_poly.pdbx_seq_one_letter_code
_entity_poly.pdbx_strand_id
1 'polypeptide(L)'
;MKSTSESPQVRLTRKLPAYCRVVFDNPPLNLMGPEFVVQFKKIMTELEADEHVKVVVFESAVEGYFLNHSDFLAKLEDLTNLPQGPTGLEAWPDILVRLTRAPFVSIALIRGRATGNGSEIALACDMSFASRELAVLSQWEVGVGLVAGGGPMARLPRLIGRNRALEVLLSSDDIRGDLAEAYGYVNRSLPDAALDDFVDALATRIASFDKWAIANTKRLVNAASLPPDVEIAAGWDACMTSITRAAAQERIRALLDRGFQKPGDVENRLGFSVGQLGA
;
A
#
# COMPACT_ATOMS: atom_id res chain seq x y z
N MET A 1 33.38 -3.93 -10.34
CA MET A 1 32.04 -3.50 -9.89
C MET A 1 31.24 -3.10 -11.13
N LYS A 2 30.36 -3.95 -11.62
CA LYS A 2 29.45 -3.59 -12.73
C LYS A 2 28.23 -2.94 -12.07
N SER A 3 28.07 -1.64 -12.25
CA SER A 3 26.80 -0.95 -12.01
C SER A 3 25.83 -1.47 -13.07
N THR A 4 25.03 -2.47 -12.73
CA THR A 4 23.79 -2.72 -13.43
C THR A 4 22.87 -1.59 -13.00
N SER A 5 22.57 -0.64 -13.88
CA SER A 5 21.51 0.31 -13.69
C SER A 5 20.19 -0.46 -13.79
N GLU A 6 19.77 -1.07 -12.69
CA GLU A 6 18.42 -1.59 -12.59
C GLU A 6 17.45 -0.41 -12.75
N SER A 7 16.44 -0.61 -13.57
CA SER A 7 15.40 0.39 -13.77
C SER A 7 14.77 0.75 -12.42
N PRO A 8 14.46 2.03 -12.16
CA PRO A 8 13.92 2.42 -10.88
C PRO A 8 12.56 1.75 -10.62
N GLN A 9 12.42 1.11 -9.45
CA GLN A 9 11.20 0.42 -9.02
C GLN A 9 10.06 1.38 -8.68
N VAL A 10 10.39 2.64 -8.37
CA VAL A 10 9.43 3.71 -8.10
C VAL A 10 9.83 4.93 -8.92
N ARG A 11 8.91 5.40 -9.76
CA ARG A 11 9.17 6.53 -10.66
C ARG A 11 8.22 7.68 -10.40
N LEU A 12 8.72 8.90 -10.36
CA LEU A 12 7.93 10.12 -10.28
C LEU A 12 7.81 10.74 -11.67
N THR A 13 6.58 11.03 -12.08
CA THR A 13 6.26 11.70 -13.35
C THR A 13 5.36 12.90 -13.08
N ARG A 14 5.70 14.05 -13.63
CA ARG A 14 4.89 15.26 -13.54
C ARG A 14 3.97 15.38 -14.75
N LYS A 15 2.66 15.33 -14.51
CA LYS A 15 1.63 15.48 -15.56
C LYS A 15 1.28 16.95 -15.82
N LEU A 16 1.11 17.72 -14.74
CA LEU A 16 0.86 19.16 -14.73
C LEU A 16 1.72 19.80 -13.63
N PRO A 17 1.92 21.12 -13.61
CA PRO A 17 2.72 21.76 -12.55
C PRO A 17 2.29 21.37 -11.12
N ALA A 18 1.01 21.14 -10.88
CA ALA A 18 0.44 20.80 -9.58
C ALA A 18 -0.02 19.33 -9.45
N TYR A 19 0.17 18.50 -10.50
CA TYR A 19 -0.27 17.11 -10.54
C TYR A 19 0.88 16.18 -10.94
N CYS A 20 1.20 15.23 -10.07
CA CYS A 20 2.21 14.19 -10.29
C CYS A 20 1.61 12.79 -10.26
N ARG A 21 2.27 11.85 -10.92
CA ARG A 21 2.03 10.42 -10.78
C ARG A 21 3.28 9.72 -10.23
N VAL A 22 3.08 8.82 -9.29
CA VAL A 22 4.10 7.88 -8.77
C VAL A 22 3.75 6.51 -9.30
N VAL A 23 4.67 5.92 -10.07
CA VAL A 23 4.47 4.64 -10.75
C VAL A 23 5.33 3.58 -10.09
N PHE A 24 4.70 2.52 -9.60
CA PHE A 24 5.38 1.32 -9.10
C PHE A 24 5.71 0.41 -10.28
N ASP A 25 6.97 -0.02 -10.41
CA ASP A 25 7.47 -0.76 -11.57
C ASP A 25 8.59 -1.74 -11.16
N ASN A 26 8.20 -2.79 -10.45
CA ASN A 26 9.10 -3.87 -10.02
C ASN A 26 8.60 -5.24 -10.50
N PRO A 27 8.67 -5.52 -11.84
CA PRO A 27 8.20 -6.77 -12.40
C PRO A 27 8.98 -7.99 -11.85
N PRO A 28 8.39 -9.20 -11.85
CA PRO A 28 7.07 -9.51 -12.44
C PRO A 28 5.89 -9.33 -11.49
N LEU A 29 6.08 -9.21 -10.19
CA LEU A 29 5.05 -9.27 -9.16
C LEU A 29 4.83 -7.95 -8.40
N ASN A 30 5.62 -6.95 -8.70
CA ASN A 30 5.58 -5.66 -7.99
C ASN A 30 5.76 -5.80 -6.46
N LEU A 31 6.76 -6.59 -6.04
CA LEU A 31 7.08 -6.83 -4.63
C LEU A 31 7.73 -5.61 -3.99
N MET A 32 7.50 -5.42 -2.70
CA MET A 32 8.18 -4.41 -1.90
C MET A 32 9.44 -4.99 -1.26
N GLY A 33 10.59 -4.62 -1.78
CA GLY A 33 11.90 -4.92 -1.21
C GLY A 33 12.57 -3.70 -0.56
N PRO A 34 13.76 -3.85 0.02
CA PRO A 34 14.52 -2.75 0.63
C PRO A 34 14.78 -1.58 -0.33
N GLU A 35 15.11 -1.89 -1.58
CA GLU A 35 15.38 -0.89 -2.63
C GLU A 35 14.13 -0.07 -2.95
N PHE A 36 12.95 -0.72 -3.02
CA PHE A 36 11.67 -0.04 -3.19
C PHE A 36 11.45 0.98 -2.06
N VAL A 37 11.65 0.57 -0.81
CA VAL A 37 11.45 1.44 0.35
C VAL A 37 12.36 2.66 0.30
N VAL A 38 13.64 2.48 -0.06
CA VAL A 38 14.62 3.57 -0.20
C VAL A 38 14.20 4.55 -1.30
N GLN A 39 13.82 4.05 -2.47
CA GLN A 39 13.38 4.88 -3.59
C GLN A 39 12.07 5.61 -3.27
N PHE A 40 11.11 4.94 -2.64
CA PHE A 40 9.83 5.53 -2.26
C PHE A 40 10.02 6.62 -1.19
N LYS A 41 10.85 6.38 -0.18
CA LYS A 41 11.23 7.39 0.84
C LYS A 41 11.83 8.66 0.20
N LYS A 42 12.69 8.50 -0.81
CA LYS A 42 13.28 9.61 -1.56
C LYS A 42 12.21 10.41 -2.30
N ILE A 43 11.31 9.74 -3.04
CA ILE A 43 10.22 10.39 -3.78
C ILE A 43 9.27 11.10 -2.82
N MET A 44 8.92 10.51 -1.68
CA MET A 44 8.10 11.16 -0.67
C MET A 44 8.74 12.45 -0.16
N THR A 45 10.05 12.44 0.09
CA THR A 45 10.78 13.64 0.55
C THR A 45 10.80 14.72 -0.54
N GLU A 46 10.95 14.35 -1.81
CA GLU A 46 10.88 15.28 -2.94
C GLU A 46 9.49 15.92 -3.07
N LEU A 47 8.44 15.11 -2.99
CA LEU A 47 7.05 15.57 -3.10
C LEU A 47 6.62 16.48 -1.94
N GLU A 48 7.06 16.19 -0.72
CA GLU A 48 6.78 17.01 0.48
C GLU A 48 7.46 18.38 0.40
N ALA A 49 8.64 18.45 -0.20
CA ALA A 49 9.40 19.70 -0.38
C ALA A 49 8.89 20.54 -1.57
N ASP A 50 8.07 19.97 -2.45
CA ASP A 50 7.59 20.67 -3.65
C ASP A 50 6.40 21.58 -3.32
N GLU A 51 6.62 22.90 -3.40
CA GLU A 51 5.59 23.90 -3.11
C GLU A 51 4.45 23.93 -4.13
N HIS A 52 4.65 23.38 -5.33
CA HIS A 52 3.66 23.42 -6.41
C HIS A 52 2.74 22.20 -6.43
N VAL A 53 3.19 21.05 -5.96
CA VAL A 53 2.41 19.82 -5.95
C VAL A 53 1.19 19.95 -5.05
N LYS A 54 0.02 19.62 -5.59
CA LYS A 54 -1.27 19.58 -4.89
C LYS A 54 -1.92 18.22 -4.93
N VAL A 55 -1.64 17.41 -5.96
CA VAL A 55 -2.20 16.06 -6.13
C VAL A 55 -1.13 15.10 -6.61
N VAL A 56 -1.12 13.92 -6.02
CA VAL A 56 -0.27 12.79 -6.44
C VAL A 56 -1.13 11.54 -6.60
N VAL A 57 -1.10 10.95 -7.78
CA VAL A 57 -1.73 9.66 -8.07
C VAL A 57 -0.67 8.56 -8.00
N PHE A 58 -0.94 7.52 -7.24
CA PHE A 58 -0.12 6.31 -7.13
C PHE A 58 -0.73 5.22 -8.00
N GLU A 59 0.06 4.65 -8.89
CA GLU A 59 -0.35 3.64 -9.86
C GLU A 59 0.76 2.62 -10.12
N SER A 60 0.51 1.63 -10.95
CA SER A 60 1.47 0.59 -11.30
C SER A 60 1.66 0.49 -12.80
N ALA A 61 2.88 0.15 -13.22
CA ALA A 61 3.22 -0.27 -14.57
C ALA A 61 3.21 -1.81 -14.74
N VAL A 62 3.08 -2.56 -13.64
CA VAL A 62 3.09 -4.04 -13.67
C VAL A 62 1.66 -4.54 -13.80
N GLU A 63 1.37 -5.20 -14.91
CA GLU A 63 0.05 -5.77 -15.19
C GLU A 63 -0.37 -6.77 -14.10
N GLY A 64 -1.62 -6.67 -13.65
CA GLY A 64 -2.18 -7.53 -12.62
C GLY A 64 -1.84 -7.14 -11.18
N TYR A 65 -0.94 -6.18 -10.96
CA TYR A 65 -0.51 -5.76 -9.62
C TYR A 65 -0.48 -4.24 -9.48
N PHE A 66 -1.15 -3.71 -8.45
CA PHE A 66 -0.92 -2.33 -8.01
C PHE A 66 0.40 -2.24 -7.24
N LEU A 67 0.49 -2.86 -6.10
CA LEU A 67 1.68 -3.24 -5.37
C LEU A 67 1.33 -4.50 -4.58
N ASN A 68 2.24 -5.44 -4.57
CA ASN A 68 2.05 -6.69 -3.86
C ASN A 68 2.64 -6.59 -2.42
N HIS A 69 2.92 -7.70 -1.80
CA HIS A 69 3.47 -7.82 -0.46
C HIS A 69 5.00 -7.61 -0.41
N SER A 70 5.56 -7.69 0.79
CA SER A 70 7.01 -7.66 1.00
C SER A 70 7.72 -8.80 0.24
N ASP A 71 8.95 -8.55 -0.15
CA ASP A 71 9.85 -9.59 -0.66
C ASP A 71 10.39 -10.44 0.51
N PHE A 72 9.83 -11.64 0.69
CA PHE A 72 10.23 -12.60 1.72
C PHE A 72 11.51 -13.37 1.37
N LEU A 73 12.06 -13.20 0.18
CA LEU A 73 13.37 -13.73 -0.21
C LEU A 73 14.50 -12.73 0.08
N ALA A 74 14.18 -11.46 0.26
CA ALA A 74 15.13 -10.46 0.77
C ALA A 74 15.45 -10.74 2.24
N LYS A 75 16.63 -10.33 2.68
CA LYS A 75 16.99 -10.44 4.09
C LYS A 75 16.18 -9.44 4.91
N LEU A 76 15.58 -9.91 5.99
CA LEU A 76 14.79 -9.07 6.88
C LEU A 76 15.61 -7.87 7.40
N GLU A 77 16.89 -8.10 7.72
CA GLU A 77 17.80 -7.07 8.21
C GLU A 77 17.98 -5.91 7.22
N ASP A 78 17.90 -6.16 5.92
CA ASP A 78 18.04 -5.11 4.90
C ASP A 78 16.84 -4.13 4.93
N LEU A 79 15.68 -4.57 5.43
CA LEU A 79 14.52 -3.72 5.66
C LEU A 79 14.54 -3.08 7.06
N THR A 80 14.84 -3.87 8.10
CA THR A 80 14.76 -3.40 9.49
C THR A 80 15.94 -2.51 9.90
N ASN A 81 17.07 -2.59 9.21
CA ASN A 81 18.22 -1.71 9.42
C ASN A 81 18.11 -0.38 8.66
N LEU A 82 17.04 -0.16 7.89
CA LEU A 82 16.81 1.16 7.30
C LEU A 82 16.60 2.18 8.41
N PRO A 83 17.17 3.39 8.29
CA PRO A 83 17.04 4.39 9.34
C PRO A 83 15.58 4.82 9.53
N GLN A 84 15.19 5.02 10.78
CA GLN A 84 13.90 5.63 11.13
C GLN A 84 13.68 6.93 10.36
N GLY A 85 12.43 7.22 10.10
CA GLY A 85 12.07 8.43 9.40
C GLY A 85 11.85 9.63 10.32
N PRO A 86 11.48 10.79 9.76
CA PRO A 86 11.24 12.02 10.51
C PRO A 86 10.14 11.94 11.57
N THR A 87 9.22 10.98 11.46
CA THR A 87 8.16 10.76 12.47
C THR A 87 8.66 10.00 13.71
N GLY A 88 9.89 9.48 13.68
CA GLY A 88 10.43 8.58 14.71
C GLY A 88 9.99 7.12 14.57
N LEU A 89 9.19 6.81 13.55
CA LEU A 89 8.79 5.44 13.23
C LEU A 89 9.82 4.77 12.31
N GLU A 90 9.77 3.44 12.27
CA GLU A 90 10.55 2.64 11.33
C GLU A 90 10.24 3.00 9.87
N ALA A 91 11.14 2.69 8.95
CA ALA A 91 11.11 3.23 7.59
C ALA A 91 9.78 3.04 6.85
N TRP A 92 9.16 1.86 6.94
CA TRP A 92 7.89 1.60 6.27
C TRP A 92 6.70 2.33 6.92
N PRO A 93 6.42 2.17 8.22
CA PRO A 93 5.35 2.95 8.87
C PRO A 93 5.57 4.47 8.77
N ASP A 94 6.82 4.96 8.81
CA ASP A 94 7.12 6.39 8.62
C ASP A 94 6.62 6.90 7.26
N ILE A 95 6.94 6.18 6.17
CA ILE A 95 6.49 6.56 4.82
C ILE A 95 4.97 6.64 4.75
N LEU A 96 4.26 5.67 5.33
CA LEU A 96 2.79 5.62 5.30
C LEU A 96 2.16 6.76 6.14
N VAL A 97 2.74 7.08 7.29
CA VAL A 97 2.28 8.20 8.13
C VAL A 97 2.54 9.54 7.43
N ARG A 98 3.72 9.72 6.83
CA ARG A 98 4.05 10.90 6.02
C ARG A 98 3.12 11.06 4.83
N LEU A 99 2.85 9.97 4.09
CA LEU A 99 1.92 9.98 2.97
C LEU A 99 0.54 10.48 3.38
N THR A 100 0.01 9.96 4.48
CA THR A 100 -1.29 10.39 5.02
C THR A 100 -1.31 11.87 5.43
N ARG A 101 -0.18 12.41 5.93
CA ARG A 101 -0.06 13.79 6.41
C ARG A 101 0.49 14.77 5.39
N ALA A 102 0.90 14.27 4.22
CA ALA A 102 1.52 15.10 3.18
C ALA A 102 0.66 16.33 2.81
N PRO A 103 1.29 17.47 2.44
CA PRO A 103 0.58 18.70 2.11
C PRO A 103 -0.09 18.70 0.74
N PHE A 104 -0.24 17.53 0.16
CA PHE A 104 -0.93 17.26 -1.11
C PHE A 104 -2.00 16.19 -0.93
N VAL A 105 -2.91 16.09 -1.87
CA VAL A 105 -3.89 14.99 -1.96
C VAL A 105 -3.25 13.78 -2.60
N SER A 106 -3.34 12.63 -1.94
CA SER A 106 -2.86 11.35 -2.43
C SER A 106 -4.03 10.48 -2.90
N ILE A 107 -3.92 9.91 -4.10
CA ILE A 107 -4.95 9.06 -4.71
C ILE A 107 -4.30 7.73 -5.13
N ALA A 108 -4.80 6.61 -4.63
CA ALA A 108 -4.44 5.29 -5.14
C ALA A 108 -5.34 4.92 -6.31
N LEU A 109 -4.75 4.66 -7.48
CA LEU A 109 -5.40 4.10 -8.67
C LEU A 109 -5.08 2.61 -8.71
N ILE A 110 -6.04 1.80 -8.26
CA ILE A 110 -5.82 0.36 -8.02
C ILE A 110 -6.32 -0.45 -9.20
N ARG A 111 -5.37 -0.95 -9.99
CA ARG A 111 -5.62 -1.92 -11.05
C ARG A 111 -4.82 -3.18 -10.75
N GLY A 112 -5.52 -4.31 -10.57
CA GLY A 112 -4.90 -5.54 -10.13
C GLY A 112 -4.79 -5.67 -8.60
N ARG A 113 -3.86 -6.49 -8.14
CA ARG A 113 -3.71 -6.83 -6.72
C ARG A 113 -3.03 -5.72 -5.93
N ALA A 114 -3.63 -5.36 -4.82
CA ALA A 114 -3.10 -4.50 -3.76
C ALA A 114 -3.09 -5.31 -2.46
N THR A 115 -2.06 -6.12 -2.25
CA THR A 115 -2.00 -7.10 -1.16
C THR A 115 -0.92 -6.74 -0.14
N GLY A 116 -1.18 -6.93 1.16
CA GLY A 116 -0.24 -6.57 2.21
C GLY A 116 0.19 -5.10 2.09
N ASN A 117 1.46 -4.85 1.74
CA ASN A 117 2.01 -3.50 1.60
C ASN A 117 1.28 -2.64 0.55
N GLY A 118 0.77 -3.25 -0.51
CA GLY A 118 -0.04 -2.53 -1.51
C GLY A 118 -1.36 -2.04 -0.94
N SER A 119 -2.03 -2.85 -0.13
CA SER A 119 -3.21 -2.46 0.61
C SER A 119 -2.90 -1.39 1.66
N GLU A 120 -1.75 -1.48 2.34
CA GLU A 120 -1.30 -0.50 3.33
C GLU A 120 -1.04 0.89 2.70
N ILE A 121 -0.47 0.96 1.47
CA ILE A 121 -0.36 2.22 0.71
C ILE A 121 -1.75 2.76 0.36
N ALA A 122 -2.67 1.91 -0.12
CA ALA A 122 -4.02 2.33 -0.45
C ALA A 122 -4.75 2.92 0.77
N LEU A 123 -4.58 2.31 1.95
CA LEU A 123 -5.10 2.80 3.23
C LEU A 123 -4.42 4.08 3.74
N ALA A 124 -3.20 4.35 3.31
CA ALA A 124 -2.46 5.56 3.67
C ALA A 124 -2.76 6.73 2.72
N CYS A 125 -3.27 6.47 1.53
CA CYS A 125 -3.75 7.50 0.61
C CYS A 125 -5.03 8.16 1.12
N ASP A 126 -5.25 9.42 0.71
CA ASP A 126 -6.47 10.16 1.05
C ASP A 126 -7.72 9.59 0.38
N MET A 127 -7.55 9.08 -0.83
CA MET A 127 -8.60 8.44 -1.62
C MET A 127 -8.06 7.24 -2.38
N SER A 128 -8.92 6.27 -2.65
CA SER A 128 -8.60 5.12 -3.47
C SER A 128 -9.74 4.79 -4.43
N PHE A 129 -9.38 4.54 -5.69
CA PHE A 129 -10.29 4.15 -6.75
C PHE A 129 -9.79 2.86 -7.38
N ALA A 130 -10.69 1.92 -7.60
CA ALA A 130 -10.34 0.56 -7.99
C ALA A 130 -10.97 0.17 -9.33
N SER A 131 -10.28 -0.63 -10.12
CA SER A 131 -10.91 -1.36 -11.22
C SER A 131 -11.90 -2.36 -10.65
N ARG A 132 -13.15 -2.32 -11.12
CA ARG A 132 -14.20 -3.22 -10.66
C ARG A 132 -13.89 -4.67 -11.01
N GLU A 133 -13.32 -4.89 -12.18
CA GLU A 133 -13.04 -6.20 -12.74
C GLU A 133 -11.72 -6.78 -12.25
N LEU A 134 -10.70 -5.92 -12.10
CA LEU A 134 -9.32 -6.37 -11.92
C LEU A 134 -8.79 -6.18 -10.50
N ALA A 135 -9.32 -5.20 -9.74
CA ALA A 135 -8.78 -4.92 -8.42
C ALA A 135 -9.09 -6.02 -7.40
N VAL A 136 -8.07 -6.37 -6.63
CA VAL A 136 -8.15 -7.28 -5.50
C VAL A 136 -7.34 -6.70 -4.35
N LEU A 137 -8.00 -6.41 -3.21
CA LEU A 137 -7.32 -5.97 -2.00
C LEU A 137 -7.26 -7.14 -1.00
N SER A 138 -6.18 -7.23 -0.23
CA SER A 138 -6.04 -8.27 0.79
C SER A 138 -5.07 -7.84 1.90
N GLN A 139 -5.39 -8.27 3.14
CA GLN A 139 -4.47 -8.32 4.28
C GLN A 139 -4.31 -9.78 4.67
N TRP A 140 -3.38 -10.45 4.01
CA TRP A 140 -3.21 -11.91 4.01
C TRP A 140 -2.35 -12.46 5.15
N GLU A 141 -1.76 -11.56 5.95
CA GLU A 141 -0.69 -11.82 6.92
C GLU A 141 -1.09 -12.87 7.96
N VAL A 142 -2.31 -12.82 8.49
CA VAL A 142 -2.80 -13.76 9.52
C VAL A 142 -2.84 -15.19 8.97
N GLY A 143 -3.11 -15.37 7.68
CA GLY A 143 -3.08 -16.67 7.02
C GLY A 143 -1.75 -17.40 7.09
N VAL A 144 -0.64 -16.65 7.23
CA VAL A 144 0.70 -17.21 7.43
C VAL A 144 1.25 -16.98 8.85
N GLY A 145 0.39 -16.60 9.80
CA GLY A 145 0.76 -16.42 11.20
C GLY A 145 1.46 -15.09 11.50
N LEU A 146 1.37 -14.12 10.60
CA LEU A 146 1.91 -12.78 10.77
C LEU A 146 0.84 -11.78 11.23
N VAL A 147 1.30 -10.65 11.75
CA VAL A 147 0.52 -9.43 11.93
C VAL A 147 0.99 -8.41 10.90
N ALA A 148 0.08 -7.72 10.23
CA ALA A 148 0.43 -6.71 9.24
C ALA A 148 1.15 -5.50 9.86
N GLY A 149 2.21 -4.98 9.21
CA GLY A 149 3.12 -4.01 9.83
C GLY A 149 2.82 -2.53 9.55
N GLY A 150 2.15 -2.21 8.45
CA GLY A 150 1.92 -0.82 8.00
C GLY A 150 0.69 -0.14 8.59
N GLY A 151 0.12 -0.70 9.65
CA GLY A 151 -0.95 -0.08 10.44
C GLY A 151 -2.39 -0.33 9.96
N PRO A 152 -2.73 -1.41 9.23
CA PRO A 152 -4.11 -1.67 8.83
C PRO A 152 -5.02 -1.92 10.03
N MET A 153 -4.52 -2.49 11.15
CA MET A 153 -5.29 -2.67 12.38
C MET A 153 -5.76 -1.34 12.98
N ALA A 154 -5.01 -0.26 12.77
CA ALA A 154 -5.39 1.06 13.26
C ALA A 154 -6.27 1.82 12.23
N ARG A 155 -6.04 1.63 10.92
CA ARG A 155 -6.72 2.36 9.85
C ARG A 155 -8.07 1.74 9.47
N LEU A 156 -8.14 0.42 9.25
CA LEU A 156 -9.35 -0.25 8.78
C LEU A 156 -10.56 -0.09 9.73
N PRO A 157 -10.44 -0.25 11.06
CA PRO A 157 -11.60 -0.07 11.94
C PRO A 157 -12.19 1.34 11.89
N ARG A 158 -11.36 2.36 11.62
CA ARG A 158 -11.80 3.75 11.44
C ARG A 158 -12.45 3.99 10.09
N LEU A 159 -12.02 3.25 9.08
CA LEU A 159 -12.50 3.39 7.71
C LEU A 159 -13.81 2.61 7.46
N ILE A 160 -13.85 1.31 7.82
CA ILE A 160 -14.92 0.38 7.46
C ILE A 160 -15.68 -0.18 8.67
N GLY A 161 -15.35 0.27 9.87
CA GLY A 161 -15.90 -0.24 11.12
C GLY A 161 -15.27 -1.55 11.57
N ARG A 162 -15.39 -1.84 12.89
CA ARG A 162 -14.69 -2.96 13.54
C ARG A 162 -14.98 -4.33 12.90
N ASN A 163 -16.23 -4.61 12.59
CA ASN A 163 -16.63 -5.96 12.16
C ASN A 163 -16.03 -6.31 10.80
N ARG A 164 -16.14 -5.38 9.82
CA ARG A 164 -15.55 -5.56 8.49
C ARG A 164 -14.02 -5.55 8.54
N ALA A 165 -13.43 -4.73 9.43
CA ALA A 165 -11.99 -4.73 9.64
C ALA A 165 -11.48 -6.09 10.13
N LEU A 166 -12.17 -6.71 11.09
CA LEU A 166 -11.82 -8.05 11.58
C LEU A 166 -12.05 -9.12 10.51
N GLU A 167 -13.10 -9.02 9.71
CA GLU A 167 -13.33 -9.93 8.58
C GLU A 167 -12.16 -9.86 7.58
N VAL A 168 -11.78 -8.67 7.11
CA VAL A 168 -10.66 -8.48 6.18
C VAL A 168 -9.34 -9.01 6.77
N LEU A 169 -9.03 -8.64 8.02
CA LEU A 169 -7.75 -8.97 8.66
C LEU A 169 -7.62 -10.44 9.06
N LEU A 170 -8.71 -11.05 9.54
CA LEU A 170 -8.65 -12.41 10.10
C LEU A 170 -8.98 -13.50 9.07
N SER A 171 -9.80 -13.20 8.06
CA SER A 171 -10.04 -14.16 6.99
C SER A 171 -8.83 -14.32 6.09
N SER A 172 -7.99 -13.29 5.98
CA SER A 172 -6.87 -13.24 5.03
C SER A 172 -7.29 -13.45 3.57
N ASP A 173 -8.57 -13.23 3.26
CA ASP A 173 -9.15 -13.51 1.96
C ASP A 173 -8.96 -12.35 0.98
N ASP A 174 -9.20 -12.64 -0.28
CA ASP A 174 -9.17 -11.68 -1.38
C ASP A 174 -10.49 -10.90 -1.46
N ILE A 175 -10.42 -9.58 -1.35
CA ILE A 175 -11.56 -8.66 -1.45
C ILE A 175 -11.56 -8.02 -2.84
N ARG A 176 -12.53 -8.37 -3.69
CA ARG A 176 -12.67 -7.82 -5.04
C ARG A 176 -13.14 -6.36 -5.00
N GLY A 177 -12.90 -5.63 -6.10
CA GLY A 177 -13.15 -4.20 -6.20
C GLY A 177 -14.59 -3.77 -5.85
N ASP A 178 -15.60 -4.53 -6.28
CA ASP A 178 -17.02 -4.28 -5.97
C ASP A 178 -17.33 -4.44 -4.49
N LEU A 179 -16.81 -5.48 -3.85
CA LEU A 179 -16.96 -5.72 -2.41
C LEU A 179 -16.16 -4.68 -1.61
N ALA A 180 -14.97 -4.29 -2.09
CA ALA A 180 -14.16 -3.24 -1.46
C ALA A 180 -14.90 -1.90 -1.42
N GLU A 181 -15.61 -1.52 -2.50
CA GLU A 181 -16.50 -0.35 -2.51
C GLU A 181 -17.68 -0.51 -1.54
N ALA A 182 -18.36 -1.65 -1.54
CA ALA A 182 -19.49 -1.91 -0.64
C ALA A 182 -19.08 -1.87 0.85
N TYR A 183 -17.85 -2.24 1.17
CA TYR A 183 -17.30 -2.12 2.54
C TYR A 183 -16.86 -0.71 2.88
N GLY A 184 -16.59 0.14 1.89
CA GLY A 184 -15.94 1.44 2.06
C GLY A 184 -14.42 1.32 2.20
N TYR A 185 -13.84 0.19 1.79
CA TYR A 185 -12.38 -0.01 1.74
C TYR A 185 -11.73 0.84 0.64
N VAL A 186 -12.45 1.06 -0.45
CA VAL A 186 -12.14 2.05 -1.49
C VAL A 186 -13.31 3.02 -1.67
N ASN A 187 -13.03 4.22 -2.19
CA ASN A 187 -14.06 5.23 -2.44
C ASN A 187 -15.08 4.77 -3.49
N ARG A 188 -14.59 4.20 -4.58
CA ARG A 188 -15.39 3.66 -5.70
C ARG A 188 -14.64 2.57 -6.43
N SER A 189 -15.40 1.61 -6.97
CA SER A 189 -14.95 0.72 -8.04
C SER A 189 -15.62 1.14 -9.36
N LEU A 190 -14.82 1.30 -10.38
CA LEU A 190 -15.23 1.78 -11.70
C LEU A 190 -14.94 0.69 -12.75
N PRO A 191 -15.70 0.66 -13.86
CA PRO A 191 -15.29 -0.16 -15.01
C PRO A 191 -13.85 0.14 -15.37
N ASP A 192 -13.05 -0.88 -15.64
CA ASP A 192 -11.61 -0.71 -15.87
C ASP A 192 -11.28 0.32 -16.95
N ALA A 193 -12.03 0.32 -18.04
CA ALA A 193 -11.86 1.25 -19.14
C ALA A 193 -12.15 2.72 -18.77
N ALA A 194 -12.87 3.00 -17.69
CA ALA A 194 -13.22 4.35 -17.24
C ALA A 194 -12.36 4.86 -16.07
N LEU A 195 -11.54 3.99 -15.48
CA LEU A 195 -10.83 4.29 -14.23
C LEU A 195 -9.80 5.42 -14.41
N ASP A 196 -8.97 5.37 -15.44
CA ASP A 196 -7.94 6.40 -15.70
C ASP A 196 -8.55 7.78 -15.94
N ASP A 197 -9.52 7.85 -16.85
CA ASP A 197 -10.17 9.12 -17.20
C ASP A 197 -10.86 9.75 -15.98
N PHE A 198 -11.49 8.93 -15.15
CA PHE A 198 -12.13 9.41 -13.93
C PHE A 198 -11.10 9.97 -12.94
N VAL A 199 -10.00 9.23 -12.67
CA VAL A 199 -8.97 9.67 -11.73
C VAL A 199 -8.22 10.88 -12.25
N ASP A 200 -7.88 10.95 -13.56
CA ASP A 200 -7.23 12.11 -14.17
C ASP A 200 -8.12 13.35 -14.11
N ALA A 201 -9.42 13.22 -14.39
CA ALA A 201 -10.36 14.33 -14.29
C ALA A 201 -10.46 14.85 -12.84
N LEU A 202 -10.57 13.95 -11.84
CA LEU A 202 -10.62 14.31 -10.44
C LEU A 202 -9.31 14.98 -9.99
N ALA A 203 -8.17 14.39 -10.33
CA ALA A 203 -6.85 14.92 -9.97
C ALA A 203 -6.61 16.31 -10.59
N THR A 204 -6.94 16.49 -11.86
CA THR A 204 -6.85 17.77 -12.57
C THR A 204 -7.75 18.82 -11.94
N ARG A 205 -8.98 18.44 -11.57
CA ARG A 205 -9.92 19.34 -10.86
C ARG A 205 -9.35 19.80 -9.52
N ILE A 206 -8.86 18.89 -8.68
CA ILE A 206 -8.28 19.24 -7.37
C ILE A 206 -7.00 20.07 -7.54
N ALA A 207 -6.15 19.76 -8.53
CA ALA A 207 -4.95 20.51 -8.83
C ALA A 207 -5.21 21.99 -9.21
N SER A 208 -6.40 22.32 -9.68
CA SER A 208 -6.81 23.69 -9.98
C SER A 208 -7.17 24.53 -8.74
N PHE A 209 -7.36 23.91 -7.58
CA PHE A 209 -7.80 24.58 -6.35
C PHE A 209 -6.63 25.22 -5.59
N ASP A 210 -6.96 26.03 -4.58
CA ASP A 210 -6.00 26.67 -3.70
C ASP A 210 -5.29 25.64 -2.79
N LYS A 211 -3.95 25.67 -2.78
CA LYS A 211 -3.14 24.70 -2.01
C LYS A 211 -3.36 24.83 -0.50
N TRP A 212 -3.53 26.05 0.01
CA TRP A 212 -3.75 26.28 1.44
C TRP A 212 -5.09 25.68 1.88
N ALA A 213 -6.15 25.87 1.08
CA ALA A 213 -7.47 25.31 1.35
C ALA A 213 -7.45 23.78 1.36
N ILE A 214 -6.77 23.16 0.36
CA ILE A 214 -6.56 21.70 0.29
C ILE A 214 -5.86 21.20 1.56
N ALA A 215 -4.71 21.76 1.88
CA ALA A 215 -3.89 21.30 3.00
C ALA A 215 -4.61 21.45 4.36
N ASN A 216 -5.32 22.57 4.58
CA ASN A 216 -6.05 22.80 5.83
C ASN A 216 -7.29 21.93 5.96
N THR A 217 -8.04 21.71 4.87
CA THR A 217 -9.17 20.78 4.88
C THR A 217 -8.69 19.37 5.23
N LYS A 218 -7.64 18.88 4.55
CA LYS A 218 -7.04 17.59 4.84
C LYS A 218 -6.56 17.47 6.29
N ARG A 219 -5.85 18.49 6.80
CA ARG A 219 -5.36 18.52 8.20
C ARG A 219 -6.49 18.39 9.21
N LEU A 220 -7.62 19.06 9.00
CA LEU A 220 -8.78 19.00 9.91
C LEU A 220 -9.50 17.65 9.85
N VAL A 221 -9.65 17.08 8.66
CA VAL A 221 -10.20 15.72 8.49
C VAL A 221 -9.26 14.70 9.16
N ASN A 222 -7.95 14.81 8.94
CA ASN A 222 -6.96 13.94 9.54
C ASN A 222 -7.00 13.98 11.07
N ALA A 223 -7.14 15.18 11.67
CA ALA A 223 -7.26 15.33 13.13
C ALA A 223 -8.46 14.58 13.73
N ALA A 224 -9.53 14.40 12.96
CA ALA A 224 -10.74 13.71 13.39
C ALA A 224 -10.75 12.20 13.11
N SER A 225 -9.89 11.71 12.21
CA SER A 225 -10.02 10.35 11.65
C SER A 225 -8.76 9.49 11.72
N LEU A 226 -7.57 10.08 11.80
CA LEU A 226 -6.33 9.31 11.79
C LEU A 226 -6.03 8.65 13.14
N PRO A 227 -5.43 7.44 13.11
CA PRO A 227 -4.87 6.85 14.32
C PRO A 227 -3.67 7.65 14.83
N PRO A 228 -3.42 7.67 16.14
CA PRO A 228 -2.18 8.18 16.70
C PRO A 228 -1.00 7.25 16.33
N ASP A 229 0.21 7.80 16.26
CA ASP A 229 1.41 7.08 15.83
C ASP A 229 1.74 5.87 16.69
N VAL A 230 1.39 5.92 17.97
CA VAL A 230 1.59 4.79 18.91
C VAL A 230 0.81 3.53 18.49
N GLU A 231 -0.37 3.68 17.88
CA GLU A 231 -1.13 2.53 17.36
C GLU A 231 -0.46 1.92 16.11
N ILE A 232 0.13 2.77 15.28
CA ILE A 232 0.90 2.33 14.10
C ILE A 232 2.18 1.61 14.55
N ALA A 233 2.92 2.19 15.50
CA ALA A 233 4.12 1.58 16.09
C ALA A 233 3.82 0.21 16.70
N ALA A 234 2.74 0.09 17.48
CA ALA A 234 2.33 -1.18 18.07
C ALA A 234 2.03 -2.26 17.02
N GLY A 235 1.47 -1.88 15.87
CA GLY A 235 1.26 -2.78 14.73
C GLY A 235 2.57 -3.29 14.15
N TRP A 236 3.55 -2.40 13.98
CA TRP A 236 4.88 -2.77 13.51
C TRP A 236 5.60 -3.71 14.48
N ASP A 237 5.59 -3.41 15.78
CA ASP A 237 6.21 -4.25 16.82
C ASP A 237 5.60 -5.65 16.85
N ALA A 238 4.28 -5.74 16.71
CA ALA A 238 3.57 -7.01 16.61
C ALA A 238 3.96 -7.78 15.34
N CYS A 239 4.14 -7.09 14.20
CA CYS A 239 4.64 -7.68 12.96
C CYS A 239 6.03 -8.28 13.16
N MET A 240 6.99 -7.51 13.67
CA MET A 240 8.36 -7.95 13.92
C MET A 240 8.42 -9.12 14.92
N THR A 241 7.59 -9.10 15.94
CA THR A 241 7.44 -10.23 16.87
C THR A 241 6.89 -11.46 16.15
N SER A 242 5.86 -11.28 15.30
CA SER A 242 5.20 -12.41 14.63
C SER A 242 6.11 -13.11 13.63
N ILE A 243 6.93 -12.35 12.88
CA ILE A 243 7.80 -12.91 11.83
C ILE A 243 8.89 -13.84 12.39
N THR A 244 9.28 -13.68 13.64
CA THR A 244 10.29 -14.54 14.29
C THR A 244 9.71 -15.83 14.88
N ARG A 245 8.39 -15.98 14.90
CA ARG A 245 7.73 -17.16 15.48
C ARG A 245 7.89 -18.39 14.59
N ALA A 246 8.21 -19.53 15.18
CA ALA A 246 8.40 -20.79 14.45
C ALA A 246 7.19 -21.14 13.56
N ALA A 247 5.96 -20.97 14.08
CA ALA A 247 4.74 -21.24 13.33
C ALA A 247 4.58 -20.35 12.07
N ALA A 248 4.97 -19.07 12.15
CA ALA A 248 4.95 -18.18 10.97
C ALA A 248 6.01 -18.59 9.95
N GLN A 249 7.22 -18.89 10.41
CA GLN A 249 8.33 -19.33 9.56
C GLN A 249 7.99 -20.66 8.82
N GLU A 250 7.33 -21.58 9.50
CA GLU A 250 6.87 -22.83 8.90
C GLU A 250 5.82 -22.60 7.80
N ARG A 251 4.81 -21.76 8.08
CA ARG A 251 3.75 -21.44 7.11
C ARG A 251 4.28 -20.66 5.90
N ILE A 252 5.17 -19.69 6.12
CA ILE A 252 5.82 -18.95 5.02
C ILE A 252 6.63 -19.91 4.14
N ARG A 253 7.41 -20.82 4.75
CA ARG A 253 8.18 -21.81 4.01
C ARG A 253 7.29 -22.73 3.19
N ALA A 254 6.20 -23.23 3.79
CA ALA A 254 5.22 -24.07 3.10
C ALA A 254 4.56 -23.33 1.92
N LEU A 255 4.32 -22.03 2.04
CA LEU A 255 3.78 -21.21 0.96
C LEU A 255 4.81 -20.99 -0.17
N LEU A 256 6.07 -20.74 0.18
CA LEU A 256 7.18 -20.65 -0.78
C LEU A 256 7.37 -21.94 -1.57
N ASP A 257 7.28 -23.10 -0.92
CA ASP A 257 7.37 -24.43 -1.56
C ASP A 257 6.23 -24.67 -2.55
N ARG A 258 5.08 -24.01 -2.36
CA ARG A 258 3.93 -24.06 -3.28
C ARG A 258 4.02 -23.06 -4.44
N GLY A 259 5.04 -22.18 -4.47
CA GLY A 259 5.27 -21.22 -5.55
C GLY A 259 4.98 -19.75 -5.18
N PHE A 260 4.88 -19.41 -3.92
CA PHE A 260 4.82 -18.02 -3.47
C PHE A 260 6.02 -17.22 -3.97
N GLN A 261 5.84 -15.98 -4.31
CA GLN A 261 6.80 -15.08 -4.97
C GLN A 261 7.26 -15.55 -6.37
N LYS A 262 6.42 -16.35 -7.02
CA LYS A 262 6.58 -16.68 -8.44
C LYS A 262 5.29 -16.39 -9.18
N PRO A 263 5.34 -15.85 -10.42
CA PRO A 263 4.14 -15.68 -11.22
C PRO A 263 3.37 -17.00 -11.35
N GLY A 264 2.10 -17.00 -10.96
CA GLY A 264 1.27 -18.21 -10.99
C GLY A 264 0.09 -18.17 -10.02
N ASP A 265 -0.56 -19.34 -9.87
CA ASP A 265 -1.81 -19.46 -9.13
C ASP A 265 -1.73 -19.06 -7.65
N VAL A 266 -0.59 -19.30 -6.99
CA VAL A 266 -0.42 -18.96 -5.58
C VAL A 266 -0.52 -17.44 -5.39
N GLU A 267 0.16 -16.66 -6.22
CA GLU A 267 0.11 -15.21 -6.19
C GLU A 267 -1.25 -14.67 -6.66
N ASN A 268 -1.78 -15.23 -7.74
CA ASN A 268 -3.06 -14.79 -8.30
C ASN A 268 -4.26 -15.06 -7.39
N ARG A 269 -4.11 -15.97 -6.43
CA ARG A 269 -5.15 -16.42 -5.50
C ARG A 269 -4.60 -16.53 -4.07
N LEU A 270 -3.86 -15.50 -3.63
CA LEU A 270 -3.10 -15.54 -2.38
C LEU A 270 -4.01 -15.81 -1.16
N GLY A 271 -5.16 -15.14 -1.07
CA GLY A 271 -6.13 -15.39 0.01
C GLY A 271 -6.56 -16.85 0.09
N PHE A 272 -6.92 -17.47 -1.06
CA PHE A 272 -7.23 -18.89 -1.11
C PHE A 272 -6.02 -19.74 -0.72
N SER A 273 -4.84 -19.41 -1.22
CA SER A 273 -3.62 -20.21 -1.03
C SER A 273 -3.18 -20.28 0.42
N VAL A 274 -3.27 -19.17 1.18
CA VAL A 274 -2.95 -19.15 2.62
C VAL A 274 -3.99 -19.91 3.44
N GLY A 275 -5.25 -19.92 3.02
CA GLY A 275 -6.32 -20.72 3.64
C GLY A 275 -6.10 -22.23 3.55
N GLN A 276 -5.30 -22.69 2.59
CA GLN A 276 -4.97 -24.12 2.39
C GLN A 276 -3.72 -24.57 3.18
N LEU A 277 -3.06 -23.71 3.93
CA LEU A 277 -1.84 -24.07 4.68
C LEU A 277 -2.13 -24.87 5.95
N GLY A 278 -3.36 -24.90 6.43
CA GLY A 278 -3.77 -25.60 7.64
C GLY A 278 -4.61 -26.85 7.37
N ALA A 279 -4.84 -27.20 6.11
CA ALA A 279 -5.66 -28.35 5.69
C ALA A 279 -4.80 -29.60 5.47
#